data_350807d65afea5030f0b3bbc6c64d76b
#
_entry.id   350807d65afea5030f0b3bbc6c64d76b
#
_cell.length_a   1.000
_cell.length_b   1.000
_cell.length_c   1.000
_cell.angle_alpha   90.00
_cell.angle_beta   90.00
_cell.angle_gamma   90.00
#
_symmetry.space_group_name_H-M   'P 1'
#
loop_
_entity.id
_entity.type
_entity.pdbx_description
1 polymer ?
#
loop_
_entity_poly.entity_id
_entity_poly.type
_entity_poly.pdbx_seq_one_letter_code
_entity_poly.pdbx_strand_id
1 'polypeptide(L)'
;MCIRDSLDKKLVIWDHNRDVMVERSRAVLSDPDAAKYVWGTGFHWYNGDHFDEVQKVHDEFPDKELIFTEGCQEGGPHNGSWDLGERYATSIINDLNRYTVAWIDWNLLLDERGGPNHVGNYCSAPIIVNTKTQELLYQSSYFYLGHFSRFFSRGDKIIECENTSNQLLSLSGINKNGRLTTTIMNKEEDSI
;
A
#
# COMPACT_ATOMS: atom_id res chain seq x y z
N MET A 1 -7.42 20.34 25.51
CA MET A 1 -6.92 20.90 24.22
C MET A 1 -6.37 19.73 23.42
N CYS A 2 -6.92 19.47 22.26
CA CYS A 2 -6.44 18.39 21.40
C CYS A 2 -5.15 18.85 20.70
N ILE A 3 -4.16 17.95 20.59
CA ILE A 3 -2.89 18.25 19.90
C ILE A 3 -3.15 18.74 18.47
N ARG A 4 -4.18 18.20 17.79
CA ARG A 4 -4.54 18.60 16.44
C ARG A 4 -4.94 20.06 16.31
N ASP A 5 -5.59 20.64 17.33
CA ASP A 5 -6.05 22.04 17.29
C ASP A 5 -4.86 23.03 17.24
N SER A 6 -3.68 22.59 17.69
CA SER A 6 -2.48 23.42 17.74
C SER A 6 -1.47 23.14 16.63
N LEU A 7 -1.62 22.06 15.84
CA LEU A 7 -0.58 21.60 14.92
C LEU A 7 -0.99 21.58 13.47
N ASP A 8 -2.10 21.94 13.01
CA ASP A 8 -2.55 21.85 11.60
C ASP A 8 -1.98 20.60 10.88
N LYS A 9 -2.14 19.44 11.50
CA LYS A 9 -1.67 18.15 10.99
C LYS A 9 -2.84 17.21 10.75
N LYS A 10 -2.68 16.32 9.76
CA LYS A 10 -3.63 15.25 9.49
C LYS A 10 -3.45 14.15 10.55
N LEU A 11 -4.53 13.79 11.24
CA LEU A 11 -4.54 12.69 12.18
C LEU A 11 -5.04 11.44 11.45
N VAL A 12 -4.23 10.40 11.48
CA VAL A 12 -4.57 9.06 10.99
C VAL A 12 -4.78 8.15 12.19
N ILE A 13 -5.83 7.35 12.16
CA ILE A 13 -6.15 6.37 13.20
C ILE A 13 -5.86 4.96 12.73
N TRP A 14 -5.89 4.00 13.66
CA TRP A 14 -5.63 2.57 13.50
C TRP A 14 -4.16 2.26 13.24
N ASP A 15 -3.70 2.40 12.00
CA ASP A 15 -2.29 2.17 11.63
C ASP A 15 -1.83 0.74 11.95
N HIS A 16 -2.63 -0.26 11.54
CA HIS A 16 -2.39 -1.69 11.71
C HIS A 16 -3.16 -2.50 10.64
N ASN A 17 -3.22 -3.83 10.74
CA ASN A 17 -3.72 -4.72 9.70
C ASN A 17 -5.18 -4.48 9.26
N ARG A 18 -5.48 -4.81 7.99
CA ARG A 18 -6.81 -4.63 7.37
C ARG A 18 -7.92 -5.44 8.04
N ASP A 19 -7.63 -6.65 8.55
CA ASP A 19 -8.59 -7.65 9.01
C ASP A 19 -9.64 -7.16 10.00
N VAL A 20 -9.31 -6.17 10.82
CA VAL A 20 -10.21 -5.58 11.81
C VAL A 20 -10.37 -4.06 11.67
N MET A 21 -9.97 -3.49 10.53
CA MET A 21 -9.93 -2.04 10.34
C MET A 21 -11.35 -1.41 10.40
N VAL A 22 -12.39 -2.11 9.97
CA VAL A 22 -13.78 -1.63 10.07
C VAL A 22 -14.17 -1.44 11.52
N GLU A 23 -13.95 -2.45 12.37
CA GLU A 23 -14.24 -2.37 13.81
C GLU A 23 -13.50 -1.19 14.46
N ARG A 24 -12.21 -1.04 14.13
CA ARG A 24 -11.36 -0.01 14.72
C ARG A 24 -11.70 1.39 14.22
N SER A 25 -12.05 1.54 12.96
CA SER A 25 -12.56 2.80 12.42
C SER A 25 -13.86 3.21 13.07
N ARG A 26 -14.81 2.28 13.18
CA ARG A 26 -16.10 2.53 13.87
C ARG A 26 -15.92 2.97 15.31
N ALA A 27 -14.99 2.37 16.06
CA ALA A 27 -14.74 2.71 17.46
C ALA A 27 -14.39 4.20 17.67
N VAL A 28 -13.86 4.87 16.66
CA VAL A 28 -13.47 6.28 16.72
C VAL A 28 -14.40 7.16 15.89
N LEU A 29 -14.70 6.75 14.64
CA LEU A 29 -15.41 7.60 13.68
C LEU A 29 -16.92 7.65 13.91
N SER A 30 -17.50 6.72 14.68
CA SER A 30 -18.91 6.77 15.08
C SER A 30 -19.20 7.86 16.12
N ASP A 31 -18.18 8.40 16.78
CA ASP A 31 -18.31 9.57 17.66
C ASP A 31 -18.01 10.85 16.84
N PRO A 32 -19.02 11.71 16.58
CA PRO A 32 -18.82 12.94 15.81
C PRO A 32 -17.82 13.89 16.45
N ASP A 33 -17.68 13.88 17.76
CA ASP A 33 -16.74 14.73 18.49
C ASP A 33 -15.29 14.26 18.35
N ALA A 34 -15.08 12.97 18.13
CA ALA A 34 -13.78 12.41 17.77
C ALA A 34 -13.51 12.52 16.24
N ALA A 35 -14.49 12.12 15.43
CA ALA A 35 -14.38 12.04 13.97
C ALA A 35 -13.94 13.37 13.31
N LYS A 36 -14.39 14.51 13.82
CA LYS A 36 -14.02 15.84 13.28
C LYS A 36 -12.52 16.13 13.31
N TYR A 37 -11.75 15.43 14.14
CA TYR A 37 -10.29 15.60 14.22
C TYR A 37 -9.53 14.60 13.34
N VAL A 38 -10.18 13.52 12.90
CA VAL A 38 -9.57 12.45 12.13
C VAL A 38 -9.62 12.79 10.65
N TRP A 39 -8.48 12.72 9.98
CA TRP A 39 -8.37 12.85 8.54
C TRP A 39 -8.67 11.53 7.83
N GLY A 40 -8.21 10.40 8.38
CA GLY A 40 -8.39 9.11 7.75
C GLY A 40 -7.90 7.93 8.58
N THR A 41 -8.02 6.74 8.00
CA THR A 41 -7.60 5.45 8.57
C THR A 41 -6.37 4.93 7.84
N GLY A 42 -5.31 4.63 8.59
CA GLY A 42 -4.11 3.94 8.12
C GLY A 42 -4.25 2.43 8.28
N PHE A 43 -3.63 1.67 7.38
CA PHE A 43 -3.68 0.22 7.47
C PHE A 43 -2.46 -0.48 6.86
N HIS A 44 -2.27 -1.77 7.24
CA HIS A 44 -1.17 -2.66 6.85
C HIS A 44 -1.72 -3.98 6.28
N TRP A 45 -0.83 -4.88 5.80
CA TRP A 45 -1.18 -6.12 5.11
C TRP A 45 -0.81 -7.44 5.82
N TYR A 46 -0.27 -7.38 7.04
CA TYR A 46 0.39 -8.55 7.64
C TYR A 46 -0.55 -9.70 8.06
N ASN A 47 -1.83 -9.45 8.14
CA ASN A 47 -2.84 -10.46 8.49
C ASN A 47 -3.77 -10.82 7.32
N GLY A 48 -3.23 -10.90 6.12
CA GLY A 48 -3.98 -11.25 4.91
C GLY A 48 -4.51 -10.06 4.12
N ASP A 49 -5.16 -10.36 3.01
CA ASP A 49 -5.53 -9.37 2.01
C ASP A 49 -6.68 -8.46 2.44
N HIS A 50 -7.78 -9.05 2.93
CA HIS A 50 -8.95 -8.34 3.49
C HIS A 50 -9.35 -7.04 2.76
N PHE A 51 -9.24 -7.01 1.43
CA PHE A 51 -9.50 -5.80 0.62
C PHE A 51 -10.95 -5.31 0.72
N ASP A 52 -11.88 -6.21 1.04
CA ASP A 52 -13.28 -5.85 1.29
C ASP A 52 -13.45 -4.98 2.55
N GLU A 53 -12.58 -5.12 3.55
CA GLU A 53 -12.58 -4.25 4.73
C GLU A 53 -12.20 -2.80 4.37
N VAL A 54 -11.27 -2.61 3.42
CA VAL A 54 -10.91 -1.28 2.91
C VAL A 54 -12.12 -0.61 2.26
N GLN A 55 -12.84 -1.33 1.39
CA GLN A 55 -14.06 -0.84 0.77
C GLN A 55 -15.13 -0.48 1.80
N LYS A 56 -15.37 -1.36 2.78
CA LYS A 56 -16.38 -1.12 3.83
C LYS A 56 -16.11 0.13 4.66
N VAL A 57 -14.83 0.41 5.01
CA VAL A 57 -14.50 1.64 5.73
C VAL A 57 -14.80 2.87 4.89
N HIS A 58 -14.49 2.85 3.58
CA HIS A 58 -14.85 3.95 2.70
C HIS A 58 -16.36 4.14 2.62
N ASP A 59 -17.13 3.05 2.44
CA ASP A 59 -18.59 3.11 2.29
C ASP A 59 -19.28 3.66 3.53
N GLU A 60 -18.75 3.36 4.72
CA GLU A 60 -19.28 3.85 6.00
C GLU A 60 -18.83 5.27 6.36
N PHE A 61 -17.63 5.66 5.95
CA PHE A 61 -17.04 6.95 6.28
C PHE A 61 -16.43 7.62 5.03
N PRO A 62 -17.26 7.96 4.03
CA PRO A 62 -16.78 8.42 2.72
C PRO A 62 -16.09 9.80 2.74
N ASP A 63 -16.22 10.54 3.84
CA ASP A 63 -15.51 11.80 4.09
C ASP A 63 -14.11 11.60 4.71
N LYS A 64 -13.72 10.36 5.00
CA LYS A 64 -12.41 10.01 5.58
C LYS A 64 -11.53 9.35 4.53
N GLU A 65 -10.27 9.73 4.54
CA GLU A 65 -9.30 9.16 3.62
C GLU A 65 -8.80 7.80 4.12
N LEU A 66 -8.37 6.96 3.17
CA LEU A 66 -7.70 5.69 3.45
C LEU A 66 -6.25 5.77 2.99
N ILE A 67 -5.34 5.26 3.79
CA ILE A 67 -3.92 5.26 3.47
C ILE A 67 -3.26 3.94 3.89
N PHE A 68 -2.61 3.26 2.95
CA PHE A 68 -1.74 2.14 3.29
C PHE A 68 -0.43 2.70 3.84
N THR A 69 -0.18 2.47 5.11
CA THR A 69 0.89 3.14 5.85
C THR A 69 2.14 2.31 6.03
N GLU A 70 2.05 0.98 5.90
CA GLU A 70 3.19 0.10 6.07
C GLU A 70 3.00 -1.25 5.39
N GLY A 71 4.03 -1.72 4.70
CA GLY A 71 4.15 -3.09 4.22
C GLY A 71 5.59 -3.46 3.94
N CYS A 72 6.00 -4.64 4.37
CA CYS A 72 7.23 -5.29 3.93
C CYS A 72 7.02 -6.80 3.83
N GLN A 73 7.91 -7.50 3.14
CA GLN A 73 7.90 -8.96 3.16
C GLN A 73 8.77 -9.43 4.33
N GLU A 74 8.14 -10.07 5.32
CA GLU A 74 8.79 -10.60 6.51
C GLU A 74 9.50 -11.94 6.24
N GLY A 75 10.32 -12.39 7.20
CA GLY A 75 10.97 -13.71 7.19
C GLY A 75 12.28 -13.77 6.45
N GLY A 76 12.90 -12.63 6.19
CA GLY A 76 14.22 -12.53 5.56
C GLY A 76 14.20 -11.83 4.21
N PRO A 77 15.38 -11.69 3.56
CA PRO A 77 15.51 -10.91 2.34
C PRO A 77 14.84 -11.54 1.11
N HIS A 78 14.58 -12.87 1.09
CA HIS A 78 13.95 -13.58 -0.03
C HIS A 78 14.53 -13.24 -1.40
N ASN A 79 15.87 -13.16 -1.50
CA ASN A 79 16.57 -12.67 -2.68
C ASN A 79 16.16 -13.40 -3.97
N GLY A 80 15.74 -12.66 -4.97
CA GLY A 80 15.35 -13.17 -6.28
C GLY A 80 13.95 -13.78 -6.34
N SER A 81 13.15 -13.75 -5.25
CA SER A 81 11.76 -14.21 -5.29
C SER A 81 10.90 -13.29 -6.16
N TRP A 82 10.17 -13.89 -7.10
CA TRP A 82 9.23 -13.16 -7.96
C TRP A 82 7.93 -12.82 -7.23
N ASP A 83 7.47 -13.71 -6.36
CA ASP A 83 6.23 -13.58 -5.58
C ASP A 83 6.15 -12.27 -4.77
N LEU A 84 7.32 -11.73 -4.35
CA LEU A 84 7.37 -10.44 -3.66
C LEU A 84 6.79 -9.30 -4.50
N GLY A 85 7.17 -9.23 -5.77
CA GLY A 85 6.66 -8.21 -6.68
C GLY A 85 5.16 -8.36 -6.92
N GLU A 86 4.69 -9.59 -7.11
CA GLU A 86 3.27 -9.88 -7.33
C GLU A 86 2.42 -9.53 -6.10
N ARG A 87 2.90 -9.82 -4.89
CA ARG A 87 2.24 -9.40 -3.64
C ARG A 87 2.09 -7.88 -3.58
N TYR A 88 3.16 -7.14 -3.91
CA TYR A 88 3.14 -5.67 -3.93
C TYR A 88 2.13 -5.14 -4.95
N ALA A 89 2.17 -5.61 -6.20
CA ALA A 89 1.24 -5.14 -7.22
C ALA A 89 -0.21 -5.50 -6.88
N THR A 90 -0.46 -6.71 -6.37
CA THR A 90 -1.79 -7.13 -5.93
C THR A 90 -2.33 -6.20 -4.87
N SER A 91 -1.53 -5.88 -3.86
CA SER A 91 -1.93 -4.97 -2.78
C SER A 91 -2.18 -3.55 -3.30
N ILE A 92 -1.24 -2.98 -4.06
CA ILE A 92 -1.36 -1.61 -4.58
C ILE A 92 -2.60 -1.45 -5.47
N ILE A 93 -2.82 -2.39 -6.42
CA ILE A 93 -3.95 -2.32 -7.34
C ILE A 93 -5.28 -2.41 -6.57
N ASN A 94 -5.38 -3.36 -5.65
CA ASN A 94 -6.60 -3.55 -4.88
C ASN A 94 -6.90 -2.39 -3.93
N ASP A 95 -5.89 -1.85 -3.25
CA ASP A 95 -6.06 -0.74 -2.33
C ASP A 95 -6.43 0.56 -3.06
N LEU A 96 -5.72 0.90 -4.14
CA LEU A 96 -5.99 2.14 -4.88
C LEU A 96 -7.33 2.10 -5.61
N ASN A 97 -7.77 0.93 -6.10
CA ASN A 97 -9.12 0.75 -6.64
C ASN A 97 -10.22 0.85 -5.56
N ARG A 98 -9.84 0.86 -4.26
CA ARG A 98 -10.74 1.01 -3.11
C ARG A 98 -10.50 2.29 -2.34
N TYR A 99 -10.30 3.39 -3.07
CA TYR A 99 -10.22 4.75 -2.52
C TYR A 99 -9.01 5.03 -1.62
N THR A 100 -8.00 4.17 -1.59
CA THR A 100 -6.74 4.45 -0.90
C THR A 100 -5.99 5.56 -1.63
N VAL A 101 -5.62 6.62 -0.91
CA VAL A 101 -5.04 7.85 -1.51
C VAL A 101 -3.52 7.84 -1.55
N ALA A 102 -2.87 6.93 -0.82
CA ALA A 102 -1.43 6.71 -0.87
C ALA A 102 -1.06 5.32 -0.36
N TRP A 103 0.07 4.82 -0.85
CA TRP A 103 0.63 3.53 -0.48
C TRP A 103 2.10 3.71 -0.11
N ILE A 104 2.49 3.30 1.11
CA ILE A 104 3.81 3.54 1.70
C ILE A 104 4.44 2.20 2.05
N ASP A 105 5.63 1.94 1.50
CA ASP A 105 6.46 0.78 1.85
C ASP A 105 7.23 1.02 3.16
N TRP A 106 7.68 -0.07 3.81
CA TRP A 106 8.41 0.00 5.08
C TRP A 106 9.86 0.42 4.87
N ASN A 107 10.63 -0.34 4.09
CA ASN A 107 12.04 -0.08 3.86
C ASN A 107 12.36 -0.01 2.37
N LEU A 108 13.06 1.02 1.95
CA LEU A 108 13.57 1.12 0.59
C LEU A 108 14.79 0.23 0.35
N LEU A 109 15.66 0.13 1.36
CA LEU A 109 16.94 -0.57 1.27
C LEU A 109 17.28 -1.28 2.58
N LEU A 110 17.67 -2.55 2.48
CA LEU A 110 18.17 -3.37 3.60
C LEU A 110 19.49 -4.05 3.22
N ASP A 111 20.19 -4.61 4.23
CA ASP A 111 21.41 -5.40 4.02
C ASP A 111 21.11 -6.82 3.48
N GLU A 112 22.16 -7.57 3.17
CA GLU A 112 22.07 -8.93 2.61
C GLU A 112 21.35 -9.95 3.51
N ARG A 113 21.08 -9.62 4.75
CA ARG A 113 20.31 -10.44 5.71
C ARG A 113 18.88 -9.97 5.90
N GLY A 114 18.52 -8.83 5.33
CA GLY A 114 17.23 -8.19 5.53
C GLY A 114 17.16 -7.33 6.79
N GLY A 115 18.28 -6.72 7.17
CA GLY A 115 18.43 -5.82 8.31
C GLY A 115 18.98 -4.44 7.91
N PRO A 116 19.24 -3.56 8.87
CA PRO A 116 19.19 -3.78 10.32
C PRO A 116 17.79 -3.87 10.91
N ASN A 117 17.66 -4.51 12.07
CA ASN A 117 16.44 -4.55 12.87
C ASN A 117 16.77 -4.65 14.36
N HIS A 118 15.77 -4.51 15.24
CA HIS A 118 15.97 -4.50 16.69
C HIS A 118 15.40 -5.72 17.42
N VAL A 119 14.60 -6.57 16.74
CA VAL A 119 13.92 -7.74 17.36
C VAL A 119 14.10 -9.04 16.57
N GLY A 120 15.02 -9.08 15.62
CA GLY A 120 15.22 -10.25 14.75
C GLY A 120 14.18 -10.37 13.62
N ASN A 121 13.39 -9.34 13.37
CA ASN A 121 12.44 -9.29 12.27
C ASN A 121 13.14 -8.87 10.97
N TYR A 122 13.77 -9.86 10.32
CA TYR A 122 14.43 -9.65 9.03
C TYR A 122 13.39 -9.60 7.91
N CYS A 123 13.54 -8.63 6.99
CA CYS A 123 12.59 -8.38 5.92
C CYS A 123 13.27 -8.32 4.56
N SER A 124 12.47 -8.37 3.50
CA SER A 124 12.90 -7.93 2.18
C SER A 124 12.66 -6.43 2.00
N ALA A 125 13.41 -5.84 1.06
CA ALA A 125 13.20 -4.47 0.60
C ALA A 125 13.33 -4.43 -0.92
N PRO A 126 12.83 -3.40 -1.60
CA PRO A 126 13.04 -3.22 -3.03
C PRO A 126 14.51 -3.28 -3.47
N ILE A 127 15.40 -2.83 -2.60
CA ILE A 127 16.85 -2.88 -2.85
C ILE A 127 17.53 -3.58 -1.66
N ILE A 128 18.34 -4.59 -1.96
CA ILE A 128 19.22 -5.25 -0.99
C ILE A 128 20.66 -4.86 -1.31
N VAL A 129 21.43 -4.48 -0.30
CA VAL A 129 22.85 -4.17 -0.45
C VAL A 129 23.71 -5.28 0.18
N ASN A 130 24.67 -5.79 -0.56
CA ASN A 130 25.73 -6.62 0.01
C ASN A 130 26.76 -5.69 0.67
N THR A 131 26.78 -5.66 2.00
CA THR A 131 27.64 -4.73 2.77
C THR A 131 29.14 -5.01 2.60
N LYS A 132 29.54 -6.21 2.11
CA LYS A 132 30.94 -6.59 1.88
C LYS A 132 31.41 -6.21 0.49
N THR A 133 30.59 -6.46 -0.54
CA THR A 133 30.95 -6.19 -1.95
C THR A 133 30.46 -4.83 -2.42
N GLN A 134 29.56 -4.18 -1.69
CA GLN A 134 28.86 -2.94 -2.03
C GLN A 134 27.98 -3.07 -3.29
N GLU A 135 27.64 -4.27 -3.69
CA GLU A 135 26.73 -4.54 -4.80
C GLU A 135 25.28 -4.35 -4.36
N LEU A 136 24.49 -3.78 -5.27
CA LEU A 136 23.05 -3.62 -5.10
C LEU A 136 22.29 -4.71 -5.87
N LEU A 137 21.38 -5.39 -5.19
CA LEU A 137 20.44 -6.30 -5.80
C LEU A 137 19.07 -5.62 -5.82
N TYR A 138 18.54 -5.39 -7.02
CA TYR A 138 17.18 -4.91 -7.23
C TYR A 138 16.23 -6.09 -7.22
N GLN A 139 15.34 -6.13 -6.24
CA GLN A 139 14.34 -7.19 -6.08
C GLN A 139 13.16 -7.00 -7.05
N SER A 140 12.33 -8.04 -7.23
CA SER A 140 11.11 -7.94 -8.04
C SER A 140 10.21 -6.78 -7.58
N SER A 141 10.05 -6.58 -6.27
CA SER A 141 9.29 -5.48 -5.69
C SER A 141 9.74 -4.09 -6.14
N TYR A 142 11.05 -3.88 -6.41
CA TYR A 142 11.55 -2.63 -6.98
C TYR A 142 10.90 -2.32 -8.34
N PHE A 143 10.84 -3.32 -9.21
CA PHE A 143 10.27 -3.16 -10.54
C PHE A 143 8.75 -3.01 -10.49
N TYR A 144 8.07 -3.82 -9.66
CA TYR A 144 6.62 -3.73 -9.50
C TYR A 144 6.19 -2.37 -8.91
N LEU A 145 6.84 -1.89 -7.84
CA LEU A 145 6.62 -0.53 -7.31
C LEU A 145 6.88 0.54 -8.37
N GLY A 146 7.91 0.35 -9.20
CA GLY A 146 8.25 1.24 -10.29
C GLY A 146 7.13 1.43 -11.32
N HIS A 147 6.30 0.40 -11.57
CA HIS A 147 5.16 0.50 -12.47
C HIS A 147 4.05 1.46 -11.95
N PHE A 148 4.02 1.72 -10.65
CA PHE A 148 3.11 2.68 -10.06
C PHE A 148 3.79 4.03 -9.84
N SER A 149 4.88 4.05 -9.09
CA SER A 149 5.52 5.29 -8.63
C SER A 149 6.08 6.16 -9.77
N ARG A 150 6.42 5.56 -10.90
CA ARG A 150 6.94 6.27 -12.07
C ARG A 150 5.85 6.88 -12.96
N PHE A 151 4.69 6.26 -13.05
CA PHE A 151 3.68 6.58 -14.05
C PHE A 151 2.44 7.25 -13.48
N PHE A 152 2.13 7.03 -12.20
CA PHE A 152 1.08 7.73 -11.48
C PHE A 152 1.72 8.88 -10.68
N SER A 153 1.08 10.02 -10.73
CA SER A 153 1.56 11.23 -10.07
C SER A 153 0.58 11.68 -8.99
N ARG A 154 1.09 12.41 -8.02
CA ARG A 154 0.23 13.02 -7.00
C ARG A 154 -0.83 13.89 -7.64
N GLY A 155 -2.10 13.61 -7.34
CA GLY A 155 -3.27 14.30 -7.87
C GLY A 155 -3.88 13.63 -9.11
N ASP A 156 -3.32 12.51 -9.57
CA ASP A 156 -4.00 11.67 -10.54
C ASP A 156 -5.27 11.08 -9.91
N LYS A 157 -6.32 10.98 -10.66
CA LYS A 157 -7.59 10.40 -10.22
C LYS A 157 -7.66 8.96 -10.69
N ILE A 158 -7.79 8.03 -9.77
CA ILE A 158 -8.09 6.64 -10.11
C ILE A 158 -9.50 6.57 -10.71
N ILE A 159 -9.62 5.84 -11.78
CA ILE A 159 -10.87 5.64 -12.51
C ILE A 159 -11.17 4.15 -12.60
N GLU A 160 -12.45 3.80 -12.65
CA GLU A 160 -12.90 2.43 -12.81
C GLU A 160 -12.32 1.80 -14.07
N CYS A 161 -11.85 0.57 -13.94
CA CYS A 161 -11.28 -0.22 -15.04
C CYS A 161 -11.79 -1.66 -14.92
N GLU A 162 -12.53 -2.11 -15.92
CA GLU A 162 -13.01 -3.48 -16.00
C GLU A 162 -12.01 -4.36 -16.75
N ASN A 163 -11.76 -5.55 -16.23
CA ASN A 163 -10.96 -6.57 -16.89
C ASN A 163 -11.86 -7.57 -17.63
N THR A 164 -11.47 -7.96 -18.82
CA THR A 164 -12.16 -9.00 -19.59
C THR A 164 -11.80 -10.43 -19.15
N SER A 165 -10.80 -10.56 -18.27
CA SER A 165 -10.33 -11.83 -17.71
C SER A 165 -10.08 -11.69 -16.20
N ASN A 166 -10.46 -12.72 -15.44
CA ASN A 166 -10.16 -12.84 -14.01
C ASN A 166 -8.67 -13.10 -13.73
N GLN A 167 -7.89 -13.38 -14.76
CA GLN A 167 -6.44 -13.56 -14.69
C GLN A 167 -5.69 -12.22 -14.63
N LEU A 168 -6.39 -11.11 -14.91
CA LEU A 168 -5.80 -9.78 -14.90
C LEU A 168 -6.20 -8.98 -13.67
N LEU A 169 -5.26 -8.22 -13.14
CA LEU A 169 -5.51 -7.09 -12.26
C LEU A 169 -5.10 -5.82 -12.97
N SER A 170 -5.89 -4.76 -12.87
CA SER A 170 -5.58 -3.46 -13.47
C SER A 170 -5.88 -2.30 -12.55
N LEU A 171 -5.11 -1.24 -12.75
CA LEU A 171 -5.31 0.07 -12.14
C LEU A 171 -5.22 1.11 -13.24
N SER A 172 -6.22 1.96 -13.35
CA SER A 172 -6.24 3.06 -14.30
C SER A 172 -6.37 4.40 -13.58
N GLY A 173 -5.67 5.40 -14.07
CA GLY A 173 -5.75 6.75 -13.54
C GLY A 173 -5.64 7.80 -14.62
N ILE A 174 -6.24 8.96 -14.39
CA ILE A 174 -6.21 10.10 -15.29
C ILE A 174 -5.60 11.31 -14.58
N ASN A 175 -4.64 11.94 -15.22
CA ASN A 175 -4.02 13.15 -14.70
C ASN A 175 -4.81 14.42 -15.06
N LYS A 176 -4.42 15.56 -14.48
CA LYS A 176 -5.06 16.87 -14.73
C LYS A 176 -5.06 17.33 -16.21
N ASN A 177 -4.18 16.74 -17.03
CA ASN A 177 -4.08 17.07 -18.46
C ASN A 177 -4.87 16.08 -19.34
N GLY A 178 -5.64 15.16 -18.73
CA GLY A 178 -6.40 14.14 -19.44
C GLY A 178 -5.58 12.94 -19.94
N ARG A 179 -4.31 12.82 -19.51
CA ARG A 179 -3.49 11.65 -19.86
C ARG A 179 -3.93 10.45 -19.02
N LEU A 180 -4.31 9.39 -19.71
CA LEU A 180 -4.61 8.08 -19.11
C LEU A 180 -3.32 7.28 -18.88
N THR A 181 -3.22 6.66 -17.72
CA THR A 181 -2.20 5.66 -17.37
C THR A 181 -2.92 4.42 -16.90
N THR A 182 -2.54 3.26 -17.42
CA THR A 182 -3.05 1.95 -16.97
C THR A 182 -1.89 1.03 -16.69
N THR A 183 -1.87 0.41 -15.50
CA THR A 183 -1.00 -0.70 -15.16
C THR A 183 -1.82 -1.98 -15.13
N ILE A 184 -1.30 -3.03 -15.76
CA ILE A 184 -1.96 -4.34 -15.85
C ILE A 184 -0.97 -5.39 -15.33
N MET A 185 -1.44 -6.26 -14.44
CA MET A 185 -0.71 -7.42 -13.97
C MET A 185 -1.44 -8.69 -14.43
N ASN A 186 -0.71 -9.59 -15.10
CA ASN A 186 -1.15 -10.96 -15.35
C ASN A 186 -0.82 -11.80 -14.11
N LYS A 187 -1.78 -12.54 -13.57
CA LYS A 187 -1.64 -13.40 -12.39
C LYS A 187 -1.19 -14.83 -12.74
N GLU A 188 -1.14 -15.16 -14.02
CA GLU A 188 -0.80 -16.49 -14.51
C GLU A 188 0.58 -16.48 -15.16
N GLU A 189 1.21 -17.66 -15.19
CA GLU A 189 2.51 -17.85 -15.87
C GLU A 189 2.40 -17.79 -17.39
N ASP A 190 1.25 -18.14 -17.93
CA ASP A 190 0.99 -18.14 -19.37
C ASP A 190 0.60 -16.75 -19.90
N SER A 191 0.98 -16.46 -21.13
CA SER A 191 0.53 -15.26 -21.83
C SER A 191 -0.96 -15.31 -22.14
N ILE A 192 -1.65 -14.20 -21.87
CA ILE A 192 -3.07 -14.02 -22.15
C ILE A 192 -3.25 -13.34 -23.52
#